data_5026bae0fb67e315e74cf06701d6f6b9
#
_entry.id   5026bae0fb67e315e74cf06701d6f6b9
#
_cell.length_a   1.000
_cell.length_b   1.000
_cell.length_c   1.000
_cell.angle_alpha   90.00
_cell.angle_beta   90.00
_cell.angle_gamma   90.00
#
_symmetry.space_group_name_H-M   'P 1'
#
loop_
_entity.id
_entity.type
_entity.pdbx_description
1 polymer ?
#
loop_
_entity_poly.entity_id
_entity_poly.type
_entity_poly.pdbx_seq_one_letter_code
_entity_poly.pdbx_strand_id
1 'polypeptide(L)'
;MYYIVSPNSFAYNPARINVGSIGYQNIGKNVIVSSLYEVFKTSEDVDDRLLWHWFKSPDFQKLIMQLQEGGVRLYFYYDKLCMGEVSLPLLEEQRKIGKLFDTLDNLITLHQRQPFLHSPPDISLIVQLTPPFYTFSWEQRKLGDIADIVGGGTPSTGNQSYWDGDIDWYAPAEIADQIYANSSQKKITGLGYENSSAKMLPPGTVLFTSRAGIGKTAILTRKGCTNQGFQSIVPHRGELDSYFIFSRTGELKRYGELVGAGSTFVEVSGKQMAVMELMMPPTMREQQTIGGFFQQLDHLITLHQRQTIVYAVIRSIRKVILAERQYFAPPMVRKSP
;
A
#
# COMPACT_ATOMS: atom_id res chain seq x y z
N MET A 1 37.05 -11.81 23.71
CA MET A 1 37.45 -11.41 22.36
C MET A 1 36.28 -10.64 21.74
N TYR A 2 36.54 -9.56 20.98
CA TYR A 2 35.49 -8.74 20.33
C TYR A 2 35.86 -8.55 18.85
N TYR A 3 34.86 -8.41 18.01
CA TYR A 3 35.03 -8.06 16.61
C TYR A 3 34.66 -6.59 16.35
N ILE A 4 35.41 -5.96 15.45
CA ILE A 4 35.11 -4.61 14.99
C ILE A 4 34.08 -4.70 13.84
N VAL A 5 33.00 -3.94 13.94
CA VAL A 5 32.01 -3.74 12.89
C VAL A 5 32.22 -2.35 12.33
N SER A 6 32.78 -2.27 11.14
CA SER A 6 33.01 -1.00 10.45
C SER A 6 31.69 -0.47 9.83
N PRO A 7 31.61 0.82 9.47
CA PRO A 7 30.47 1.33 8.73
C PRO A 7 30.15 0.50 7.48
N ASN A 8 28.85 0.41 7.15
CA ASN A 8 28.33 -0.39 6.04
C ASN A 8 28.68 -1.88 6.16
N SER A 9 28.60 -2.42 7.36
CA SER A 9 28.74 -3.85 7.62
C SER A 9 27.53 -4.39 8.35
N PHE A 10 27.31 -5.68 8.20
CA PHE A 10 26.27 -6.42 8.92
C PHE A 10 26.91 -7.22 10.06
N ALA A 11 26.16 -7.40 11.13
CA ALA A 11 26.52 -8.28 12.22
C ALA A 11 25.30 -9.06 12.71
N TYR A 12 25.41 -10.37 12.88
CA TYR A 12 24.31 -11.16 13.42
C TYR A 12 24.81 -12.23 14.39
N ASN A 13 23.92 -12.65 15.30
CA ASN A 13 24.19 -13.77 16.19
C ASN A 13 23.61 -15.07 15.58
N PRO A 14 24.46 -16.06 15.21
CA PRO A 14 24.02 -17.30 14.58
C PRO A 14 22.98 -18.08 15.40
N ALA A 15 23.04 -18.01 16.73
CA ALA A 15 22.10 -18.71 17.62
C ALA A 15 20.78 -17.94 17.84
N ARG A 16 20.66 -16.70 17.35
CA ARG A 16 19.49 -15.82 17.58
C ARG A 16 19.00 -15.10 16.34
N ILE A 17 19.49 -15.43 15.17
CA ILE A 17 19.07 -14.80 13.92
C ILE A 17 17.59 -15.06 13.62
N ASN A 18 17.08 -16.23 14.00
CA ASN A 18 15.67 -16.62 13.86
C ASN A 18 14.69 -15.74 14.65
N VAL A 19 15.17 -15.02 15.67
CA VAL A 19 14.41 -14.04 16.46
C VAL A 19 14.82 -12.60 16.12
N GLY A 20 15.48 -12.39 14.97
CA GLY A 20 15.79 -11.06 14.44
C GLY A 20 17.10 -10.45 14.96
N SER A 21 18.02 -11.26 15.54
CA SER A 21 19.33 -10.75 16.00
C SER A 21 20.31 -10.55 14.84
N ILE A 22 20.01 -9.60 13.97
CA ILE A 22 20.84 -9.09 12.89
C ILE A 22 20.80 -7.56 12.91
N GLY A 23 21.91 -6.91 12.63
CA GLY A 23 22.02 -5.46 12.57
C GLY A 23 22.85 -4.98 11.38
N TYR A 24 22.49 -3.81 10.85
CA TYR A 24 23.23 -3.07 9.84
C TYR A 24 23.89 -1.84 10.47
N GLN A 25 25.19 -1.69 10.28
CA GLN A 25 25.96 -0.60 10.86
C GLN A 25 25.92 0.65 9.96
N ASN A 26 25.07 1.62 10.32
CA ASN A 26 24.87 2.86 9.56
C ASN A 26 25.24 4.15 10.33
N ILE A 27 25.87 4.04 11.52
CA ILE A 27 26.22 5.21 12.36
C ILE A 27 27.56 5.87 12.01
N GLY A 28 28.20 5.47 10.92
CA GLY A 28 29.39 6.14 10.37
C GLY A 28 30.68 6.00 11.18
N LYS A 29 30.72 5.20 12.26
CA LYS A 29 31.93 4.94 13.08
C LYS A 29 32.04 3.46 13.44
N ASN A 30 33.26 2.99 13.72
CA ASN A 30 33.47 1.63 14.16
C ASN A 30 32.77 1.36 15.50
N VAL A 31 32.14 0.19 15.60
CA VAL A 31 31.59 -0.36 16.84
C VAL A 31 32.13 -1.74 17.08
N ILE A 32 31.95 -2.28 18.27
CA ILE A 32 32.44 -3.62 18.64
C ILE A 32 31.24 -4.51 19.00
N VAL A 33 31.36 -5.80 18.65
CA VAL A 33 30.43 -6.85 19.03
C VAL A 33 31.17 -8.02 19.67
N SER A 34 30.46 -8.85 20.42
CA SER A 34 31.00 -10.09 20.99
C SER A 34 31.46 -11.03 19.88
N SER A 35 32.44 -11.88 20.18
CA SER A 35 32.92 -12.96 19.30
C SER A 35 31.86 -14.03 18.98
N LEU A 36 30.67 -13.92 19.55
CA LEU A 36 29.48 -14.75 19.19
C LEU A 36 28.75 -14.26 17.95
N TYR A 37 29.19 -13.15 17.35
CA TYR A 37 28.55 -12.56 16.16
C TYR A 37 29.41 -12.86 14.92
N GLU A 38 28.73 -13.17 13.85
CA GLU A 38 29.25 -13.13 12.48
C GLU A 38 29.18 -11.69 11.95
N VAL A 39 30.29 -11.22 11.35
CA VAL A 39 30.40 -9.86 10.79
C VAL A 39 30.80 -9.97 9.34
N PHE A 40 30.05 -9.33 8.44
CA PHE A 40 30.30 -9.37 7.01
C PHE A 40 29.98 -8.06 6.31
N LYS A 41 30.49 -7.91 5.09
CA LYS A 41 30.16 -6.84 4.14
C LYS A 41 29.64 -7.44 2.86
N THR A 42 28.86 -6.65 2.14
CA THR A 42 28.45 -6.96 0.78
C THR A 42 29.53 -6.61 -0.23
N SER A 43 29.41 -7.11 -1.44
CA SER A 43 30.17 -6.68 -2.61
C SER A 43 29.66 -5.32 -3.13
N GLU A 44 30.44 -4.67 -4.01
CA GLU A 44 30.14 -3.33 -4.52
C GLU A 44 28.89 -3.27 -5.44
N ASP A 45 28.43 -4.42 -5.93
CA ASP A 45 27.24 -4.58 -6.78
C ASP A 45 25.94 -4.75 -5.98
N VAL A 46 26.03 -4.72 -4.64
CA VAL A 46 24.88 -4.84 -3.73
C VAL A 46 24.66 -3.56 -2.94
N ASP A 47 23.45 -3.01 -2.97
CA ASP A 47 23.06 -1.92 -2.06
C ASP A 47 22.70 -2.47 -0.69
N ASP A 48 23.46 -2.08 0.32
CA ASP A 48 23.33 -2.55 1.71
C ASP A 48 21.94 -2.27 2.30
N ARG A 49 21.30 -1.16 1.92
CA ARG A 49 19.99 -0.76 2.42
C ARG A 49 18.89 -1.67 1.89
N LEU A 50 18.97 -2.01 0.60
CA LEU A 50 18.04 -2.99 0.02
C LEU A 50 18.21 -4.35 0.68
N LEU A 51 19.48 -4.81 0.87
CA LEU A 51 19.74 -6.08 1.52
C LEU A 51 19.31 -6.09 2.99
N TRP A 52 19.46 -4.97 3.71
CA TRP A 52 18.95 -4.81 5.07
C TRP A 52 17.45 -5.06 5.18
N HIS A 53 16.66 -4.59 4.20
CA HIS A 53 15.23 -4.84 4.17
C HIS A 53 14.91 -6.28 3.79
N TRP A 54 15.72 -6.91 2.93
CA TRP A 54 15.56 -8.33 2.64
C TRP A 54 15.77 -9.21 3.88
N PHE A 55 16.74 -8.90 4.75
CA PHE A 55 16.95 -9.61 6.01
C PHE A 55 15.74 -9.52 6.98
N LYS A 56 14.86 -8.56 6.79
CA LYS A 56 13.59 -8.43 7.54
C LYS A 56 12.43 -9.15 6.85
N SER A 57 12.62 -9.75 5.68
CA SER A 57 11.56 -10.35 4.87
C SER A 57 11.17 -11.76 5.33
N PRO A 58 9.95 -12.21 5.02
CA PRO A 58 9.53 -13.60 5.24
C PRO A 58 10.38 -14.62 4.48
N ASP A 59 10.97 -14.25 3.34
CA ASP A 59 11.78 -15.17 2.54
C ASP A 59 13.12 -15.44 3.22
N PHE A 60 13.73 -14.43 3.85
CA PHE A 60 14.90 -14.66 4.67
C PHE A 60 14.60 -15.53 5.91
N GLN A 61 13.42 -15.34 6.53
CA GLN A 61 13.00 -16.20 7.65
C GLN A 61 12.80 -17.65 7.18
N LYS A 62 12.28 -17.89 5.98
CA LYS A 62 12.19 -19.24 5.42
C LYS A 62 13.59 -19.84 5.18
N LEU A 63 14.53 -19.05 4.64
CA LEU A 63 15.90 -19.48 4.44
C LEU A 63 16.55 -19.92 5.76
N ILE A 64 16.39 -19.12 6.82
CA ILE A 64 16.87 -19.48 8.15
C ILE A 64 16.27 -20.82 8.60
N MET A 65 14.95 -20.98 8.51
CA MET A 65 14.28 -22.21 8.94
C MET A 65 14.71 -23.45 8.15
N GLN A 66 15.07 -23.28 6.88
CA GLN A 66 15.50 -24.39 6.01
C GLN A 66 16.95 -24.80 6.26
N LEU A 67 17.84 -23.84 6.56
CA LEU A 67 19.29 -24.06 6.61
C LEU A 67 19.89 -24.01 8.00
N GLN A 68 19.13 -23.60 9.04
CA GLN A 68 19.61 -23.67 10.42
C GLN A 68 19.85 -25.12 10.85
N GLU A 69 20.89 -25.35 11.62
CA GLU A 69 21.28 -26.69 12.09
C GLU A 69 21.57 -26.71 13.59
N GLY A 70 21.47 -27.86 14.22
CA GLY A 70 21.69 -28.08 15.64
C GLY A 70 20.58 -28.91 16.27
N GLY A 71 20.81 -29.39 17.50
CA GLY A 71 19.84 -30.19 18.25
C GLY A 71 19.01 -29.34 19.23
N VAL A 72 19.58 -29.05 20.42
CA VAL A 72 18.89 -28.25 21.46
C VAL A 72 18.88 -26.75 21.15
N ARG A 73 19.91 -26.26 20.48
CA ARG A 73 19.99 -24.89 19.98
C ARG A 73 20.26 -24.94 18.49
N LEU A 74 19.52 -24.12 17.74
CA LEU A 74 19.67 -23.99 16.31
C LEU A 74 20.62 -22.83 16.00
N TYR A 75 21.51 -23.06 15.02
CA TYR A 75 22.48 -22.09 14.58
C TYR A 75 22.36 -21.90 13.07
N PHE A 76 22.56 -20.67 12.61
CA PHE A 76 22.62 -20.31 11.20
C PHE A 76 23.97 -19.63 10.95
N TYR A 77 24.97 -20.44 10.61
CA TYR A 77 26.34 -19.97 10.39
C TYR A 77 26.50 -19.24 9.06
N TYR A 78 27.63 -18.55 8.90
CA TYR A 78 27.90 -17.73 7.73
C TYR A 78 27.94 -18.56 6.41
N ASP A 79 28.46 -19.77 6.42
CA ASP A 79 28.40 -20.68 5.28
C ASP A 79 26.96 -20.95 4.80
N LYS A 80 25.99 -21.06 5.72
CA LYS A 80 24.58 -21.22 5.39
C LYS A 80 23.98 -19.93 4.80
N LEU A 81 24.40 -18.77 5.32
CA LEU A 81 24.00 -17.49 4.72
C LEU A 81 24.49 -17.39 3.26
N CYS A 82 25.74 -17.82 3.00
CA CYS A 82 26.32 -17.84 1.65
C CYS A 82 25.65 -18.83 0.68
N MET A 83 24.87 -19.79 1.17
CA MET A 83 24.07 -20.70 0.32
C MET A 83 22.75 -20.07 -0.13
N GLY A 84 22.37 -18.93 0.45
CA GLY A 84 21.17 -18.23 0.07
C GLY A 84 21.31 -17.56 -1.30
N GLU A 85 20.31 -17.74 -2.15
CA GLU A 85 20.22 -17.06 -3.44
C GLU A 85 19.25 -15.88 -3.34
N VAL A 86 19.73 -14.71 -3.78
CA VAL A 86 18.95 -13.47 -3.79
C VAL A 86 18.99 -12.89 -5.19
N SER A 87 17.81 -12.77 -5.82
CA SER A 87 17.71 -12.07 -7.10
C SER A 87 17.67 -10.58 -6.86
N LEU A 88 18.68 -9.87 -7.31
CA LEU A 88 18.80 -8.42 -7.16
C LEU A 88 18.63 -7.71 -8.52
N PRO A 89 17.96 -6.55 -8.56
CA PRO A 89 17.91 -5.71 -9.75
C PRO A 89 19.29 -5.05 -10.02
N LEU A 90 19.36 -4.24 -11.08
CA LEU A 90 20.57 -3.44 -11.34
C LEU A 90 20.89 -2.54 -10.15
N LEU A 91 22.18 -2.30 -9.88
CA LEU A 91 22.64 -1.55 -8.70
C LEU A 91 21.98 -0.17 -8.57
N GLU A 92 21.77 0.54 -9.68
CA GLU A 92 21.09 1.84 -9.67
C GLU A 92 19.65 1.72 -9.14
N GLU A 93 18.99 0.66 -9.50
CA GLU A 93 17.63 0.37 -9.06
C GLU A 93 17.61 -0.09 -7.60
N GLN A 94 18.57 -0.93 -7.18
CA GLN A 94 18.76 -1.28 -5.77
C GLN A 94 18.88 -0.03 -4.89
N ARG A 95 19.68 0.96 -5.32
CA ARG A 95 19.85 2.24 -4.61
C ARG A 95 18.57 3.04 -4.50
N LYS A 96 17.76 3.09 -5.58
CA LYS A 96 16.44 3.77 -5.56
C LYS A 96 15.49 3.12 -4.58
N ILE A 97 15.43 1.78 -4.57
CA ILE A 97 14.59 0.99 -3.68
C ILE A 97 15.08 1.13 -2.23
N GLY A 98 16.38 0.99 -1.96
CA GLY A 98 16.97 1.14 -0.63
C GLY A 98 16.68 2.52 -0.03
N LYS A 99 16.85 3.59 -0.81
CA LYS A 99 16.52 4.96 -0.38
C LYS A 99 15.03 5.13 -0.07
N LEU A 100 14.16 4.49 -0.85
CA LEU A 100 12.72 4.50 -0.59
C LEU A 100 12.41 3.86 0.75
N PHE A 101 13.01 2.71 1.07
CA PHE A 101 12.83 2.03 2.35
C PHE A 101 13.34 2.84 3.53
N ASP A 102 14.51 3.47 3.41
CA ASP A 102 15.01 4.37 4.45
C ASP A 102 14.01 5.51 4.73
N THR A 103 13.42 6.07 3.68
CA THR A 103 12.41 7.12 3.82
C THR A 103 11.18 6.60 4.56
N LEU A 104 10.74 5.38 4.25
CA LEU A 104 9.62 4.73 4.93
C LEU A 104 9.90 4.44 6.41
N ASP A 105 11.05 3.86 6.72
CA ASP A 105 11.46 3.56 8.11
C ASP A 105 11.55 4.86 8.93
N ASN A 106 12.05 5.95 8.33
CA ASN A 106 12.07 7.27 8.97
C ASN A 106 10.66 7.81 9.24
N LEU A 107 9.75 7.69 8.27
CA LEU A 107 8.35 8.10 8.43
C LEU A 107 7.65 7.30 9.53
N ILE A 108 7.83 5.98 9.57
CA ILE A 108 7.29 5.11 10.62
C ILE A 108 7.83 5.53 11.99
N THR A 109 9.14 5.73 12.10
CA THR A 109 9.80 6.10 13.35
C THR A 109 9.33 7.46 13.87
N LEU A 110 9.13 8.44 12.99
CA LEU A 110 8.59 9.74 13.35
C LEU A 110 7.15 9.65 13.84
N HIS A 111 6.32 8.83 13.20
CA HIS A 111 4.94 8.57 13.65
C HIS A 111 4.86 7.92 15.03
N GLN A 112 5.74 6.96 15.32
CA GLN A 112 5.78 6.26 16.61
C GLN A 112 6.23 7.14 17.78
N ARG A 113 6.97 8.22 17.52
CA ARG A 113 7.47 9.15 18.57
C ARG A 113 6.46 10.24 18.98
N GLN A 114 5.37 10.41 18.28
CA GLN A 114 4.40 11.51 18.52
C GLN A 114 3.57 11.44 19.83
N PRO A 115 3.30 10.32 20.50
CA PRO A 115 2.48 10.34 21.72
C PRO A 115 3.12 11.01 22.94
N PHE A 116 4.41 11.35 22.91
CA PHE A 116 5.15 11.77 24.12
C PHE A 116 5.61 13.23 24.15
N LEU A 117 5.28 14.05 23.17
CA LEU A 117 5.74 15.44 23.13
C LEU A 117 4.63 16.42 23.52
N HIS A 118 4.58 16.76 24.81
CA HIS A 118 3.78 17.86 25.39
C HIS A 118 4.43 19.25 25.22
N SER A 119 5.53 19.37 24.47
CA SER A 119 6.15 20.65 24.11
C SER A 119 6.55 20.62 22.64
N PRO A 120 6.25 21.65 21.84
CA PRO A 120 6.69 21.67 20.45
C PRO A 120 8.22 21.76 20.41
N PRO A 121 8.92 20.81 19.75
CA PRO A 121 10.33 20.96 19.46
C PRO A 121 10.52 22.12 18.47
N ASP A 122 11.71 22.71 18.48
CA ASP A 122 12.10 23.75 17.53
C ASP A 122 11.90 23.24 16.09
N ILE A 123 10.80 23.67 15.49
CA ILE A 123 10.25 23.16 14.23
C ILE A 123 11.15 23.52 13.03
N SER A 124 12.05 24.50 13.19
CA SER A 124 12.83 25.07 12.08
C SER A 124 13.80 24.08 11.44
N LEU A 125 14.36 23.15 12.21
CA LEU A 125 15.30 22.13 11.71
C LEU A 125 14.59 20.89 11.13
N ILE A 126 13.41 20.57 11.64
CA ILE A 126 12.59 19.42 11.18
C ILE A 126 11.93 19.73 9.84
N VAL A 127 11.51 20.97 9.61
CA VAL A 127 10.86 21.43 8.37
C VAL A 127 11.81 21.37 7.16
N GLN A 128 13.13 21.45 7.35
CA GLN A 128 14.10 21.40 6.27
C GLN A 128 14.48 19.97 5.81
N LEU A 129 14.21 18.94 6.61
CA LEU A 129 14.64 17.56 6.36
C LEU A 129 13.52 16.57 6.07
N THR A 130 12.26 16.98 6.21
CA THR A 130 11.11 16.12 5.94
C THR A 130 10.31 16.65 4.76
N PRO A 131 9.85 15.79 3.86
CA PRO A 131 8.77 16.16 2.92
C PRO A 131 7.57 16.68 3.74
N PRO A 132 6.75 17.58 3.19
CA PRO A 132 5.72 18.33 3.92
C PRO A 132 4.52 17.49 4.38
N PHE A 133 4.79 16.35 5.06
CA PHE A 133 3.75 15.46 5.57
C PHE A 133 3.20 15.85 6.95
N TYR A 134 3.70 16.90 7.58
CA TYR A 134 3.48 17.15 8.98
C TYR A 134 3.15 18.60 9.30
N THR A 135 1.91 18.99 9.16
CA THR A 135 1.53 20.27 9.75
C THR A 135 0.17 20.31 10.44
N PHE A 136 -0.70 19.31 10.23
CA PHE A 136 -2.04 19.38 10.85
C PHE A 136 -2.59 17.98 11.18
N SER A 137 -3.39 17.88 12.23
CA SER A 137 -4.14 16.67 12.55
C SER A 137 -5.12 16.34 11.41
N TRP A 138 -5.18 15.10 10.99
CA TRP A 138 -6.17 14.64 10.03
C TRP A 138 -7.57 14.82 10.59
N GLU A 139 -8.49 15.20 9.75
CA GLU A 139 -9.90 15.41 10.09
C GLU A 139 -10.76 14.26 9.60
N GLN A 140 -11.81 13.97 10.37
CA GLN A 140 -12.81 12.99 9.99
C GLN A 140 -13.81 13.63 9.03
N ARG A 141 -13.94 13.06 7.81
CA ARG A 141 -14.87 13.53 6.79
C ARG A 141 -15.70 12.36 6.26
N LYS A 142 -16.95 12.61 5.93
CA LYS A 142 -17.77 11.62 5.23
C LYS A 142 -17.37 11.56 3.77
N LEU A 143 -17.38 10.35 3.19
CA LEU A 143 -17.02 10.16 1.79
C LEU A 143 -17.94 10.96 0.85
N GLY A 144 -19.24 11.04 1.17
CA GLY A 144 -20.21 11.83 0.40
C GLY A 144 -20.03 13.35 0.46
N ASP A 145 -19.23 13.87 1.41
CA ASP A 145 -18.91 15.30 1.49
C ASP A 145 -17.77 15.67 0.51
N ILE A 146 -16.99 14.69 0.04
CA ILE A 146 -15.78 14.88 -0.76
C ILE A 146 -15.81 14.17 -2.11
N ALA A 147 -16.87 13.38 -2.38
CA ALA A 147 -17.06 12.66 -3.62
C ALA A 147 -18.54 12.36 -3.87
N ASP A 148 -18.95 12.30 -5.13
CA ASP A 148 -20.23 11.73 -5.50
C ASP A 148 -20.14 10.21 -5.57
N ILE A 149 -21.12 9.52 -5.01
CA ILE A 149 -21.23 8.05 -5.10
C ILE A 149 -22.24 7.70 -6.18
N VAL A 150 -21.75 7.14 -7.28
CA VAL A 150 -22.54 6.92 -8.49
C VAL A 150 -22.71 5.43 -8.77
N GLY A 151 -23.94 4.95 -8.73
CA GLY A 151 -24.30 3.61 -9.17
C GLY A 151 -24.30 3.48 -10.69
N GLY A 152 -24.07 2.26 -11.17
CA GLY A 152 -24.11 1.97 -12.60
C GLY A 152 -25.46 1.45 -13.09
N GLY A 153 -25.52 1.14 -14.38
CA GLY A 153 -26.70 0.59 -15.05
C GLY A 153 -26.32 -0.29 -16.24
N THR A 154 -27.28 -1.11 -16.64
CA THR A 154 -27.08 -2.06 -17.76
C THR A 154 -28.16 -1.80 -18.82
N PRO A 155 -27.79 -1.52 -20.08
CA PRO A 155 -28.72 -1.53 -21.18
C PRO A 155 -29.38 -2.89 -21.36
N SER A 156 -30.58 -2.93 -21.95
CA SER A 156 -31.25 -4.20 -22.23
C SER A 156 -30.33 -5.13 -23.05
N THR A 157 -30.05 -6.29 -22.49
CA THR A 157 -29.20 -7.29 -23.14
C THR A 157 -29.84 -7.95 -24.35
N GLY A 158 -31.17 -7.89 -24.45
CA GLY A 158 -31.92 -8.41 -25.59
C GLY A 158 -31.91 -7.50 -26.83
N ASN A 159 -31.41 -6.28 -26.73
CA ASN A 159 -31.31 -5.36 -27.86
C ASN A 159 -29.85 -5.18 -28.28
N GLN A 160 -29.47 -5.82 -29.39
CA GLN A 160 -28.12 -5.76 -29.94
C GLN A 160 -27.68 -4.36 -30.34
N SER A 161 -28.60 -3.45 -30.72
CA SER A 161 -28.26 -2.07 -31.10
C SER A 161 -27.71 -1.23 -29.93
N TYR A 162 -27.81 -1.71 -28.70
CA TYR A 162 -27.28 -1.04 -27.49
C TYR A 162 -25.83 -1.40 -27.18
N TRP A 163 -25.28 -2.42 -27.86
CA TRP A 163 -23.98 -3.00 -27.56
C TRP A 163 -22.99 -2.78 -28.72
N ASP A 164 -21.70 -3.08 -28.46
CA ASP A 164 -20.60 -3.01 -29.42
C ASP A 164 -20.35 -1.62 -30.02
N GLY A 165 -20.62 -0.56 -29.22
CA GLY A 165 -20.34 0.84 -29.57
C GLY A 165 -18.98 1.34 -29.09
N ASP A 166 -18.89 2.65 -28.82
CA ASP A 166 -17.64 3.33 -28.48
C ASP A 166 -17.51 3.65 -26.97
N ILE A 167 -18.57 3.50 -26.19
CA ILE A 167 -18.60 3.83 -24.76
C ILE A 167 -18.16 2.62 -23.96
N ASP A 168 -17.08 2.76 -23.22
CA ASP A 168 -16.63 1.71 -22.28
C ASP A 168 -17.71 1.44 -21.22
N TRP A 169 -18.00 0.16 -21.00
CA TRP A 169 -18.97 -0.29 -20.01
C TRP A 169 -18.38 -1.46 -19.19
N TYR A 170 -18.04 -1.17 -17.95
CA TYR A 170 -17.32 -2.09 -17.08
C TYR A 170 -18.28 -2.97 -16.26
N ALA A 171 -17.94 -4.26 -16.18
CA ALA A 171 -18.56 -5.22 -15.27
C ALA A 171 -17.60 -5.56 -14.10
N PRO A 172 -18.08 -5.96 -12.91
CA PRO A 172 -17.24 -6.29 -11.76
C PRO A 172 -16.20 -7.37 -12.03
N ALA A 173 -16.48 -8.30 -12.95
CA ALA A 173 -15.55 -9.35 -13.34
C ALA A 173 -14.30 -8.83 -14.05
N GLU A 174 -14.38 -7.62 -14.65
CA GLU A 174 -13.25 -6.99 -15.34
C GLU A 174 -12.30 -6.28 -14.38
N ILE A 175 -12.73 -6.02 -13.14
CA ILE A 175 -11.91 -5.40 -12.11
C ILE A 175 -11.17 -6.50 -11.35
N ALA A 176 -9.91 -6.65 -11.72
CA ALA A 176 -8.97 -7.57 -11.08
C ALA A 176 -7.99 -6.78 -10.19
N ASP A 177 -6.76 -7.27 -10.05
CA ASP A 177 -5.69 -6.60 -9.30
C ASP A 177 -4.99 -5.49 -10.13
N GLN A 178 -5.78 -4.70 -10.86
CA GLN A 178 -5.30 -3.59 -11.69
C GLN A 178 -5.51 -2.24 -11.00
N ILE A 179 -4.58 -1.32 -11.24
CA ILE A 179 -4.67 0.05 -10.72
C ILE A 179 -5.58 0.90 -11.63
N TYR A 180 -5.41 0.77 -12.94
CA TYR A 180 -6.09 1.59 -13.93
C TYR A 180 -7.02 0.77 -14.82
N ALA A 181 -8.22 1.27 -15.02
CA ALA A 181 -9.18 0.77 -16.01
C ALA A 181 -9.06 1.62 -17.29
N ASN A 182 -8.35 1.06 -18.29
CA ASN A 182 -8.05 1.77 -19.54
C ASN A 182 -9.09 1.53 -20.64
N SER A 183 -9.70 0.36 -20.68
CA SER A 183 -10.74 -0.02 -21.63
C SER A 183 -11.53 -1.18 -21.06
N SER A 184 -12.82 -1.23 -21.34
CA SER A 184 -13.70 -2.35 -21.01
C SER A 184 -13.69 -3.41 -22.11
N GLN A 185 -14.03 -4.65 -21.75
CA GLN A 185 -14.23 -5.75 -22.71
C GLN A 185 -15.53 -5.53 -23.52
N LYS A 186 -16.58 -5.09 -22.85
CA LYS A 186 -17.86 -4.76 -23.47
C LYS A 186 -18.01 -3.25 -23.59
N LYS A 187 -18.62 -2.84 -24.68
CA LYS A 187 -18.94 -1.43 -24.94
C LYS A 187 -20.42 -1.27 -25.22
N ILE A 188 -20.94 -0.09 -24.96
CA ILE A 188 -22.31 0.27 -25.29
C ILE A 188 -22.32 1.40 -26.34
N THR A 189 -23.41 1.45 -27.11
CA THR A 189 -23.65 2.55 -28.07
C THR A 189 -24.18 3.78 -27.34
N GLY A 190 -24.19 4.94 -28.00
CA GLY A 190 -24.92 6.12 -27.53
C GLY A 190 -26.40 5.81 -27.27
N LEU A 191 -27.01 5.05 -28.14
CA LEU A 191 -28.42 4.62 -28.00
C LEU A 191 -28.61 3.73 -26.75
N GLY A 192 -27.67 2.81 -26.49
CA GLY A 192 -27.68 1.98 -25.29
C GLY A 192 -27.51 2.80 -24.02
N TYR A 193 -26.66 3.83 -24.05
CA TYR A 193 -26.48 4.76 -22.94
C TYR A 193 -27.76 5.52 -22.65
N GLU A 194 -28.39 6.13 -23.66
CA GLU A 194 -29.61 6.94 -23.53
C GLU A 194 -30.83 6.12 -23.05
N ASN A 195 -30.90 4.84 -23.44
CA ASN A 195 -31.98 3.93 -23.06
C ASN A 195 -31.66 3.03 -21.86
N SER A 196 -30.77 3.48 -20.98
CA SER A 196 -30.39 2.74 -19.76
C SER A 196 -30.23 3.67 -18.56
N SER A 197 -30.08 3.07 -17.38
CA SER A 197 -29.70 3.78 -16.13
C SER A 197 -28.21 3.98 -15.99
N ALA A 198 -27.41 3.64 -17.00
CA ALA A 198 -25.96 3.84 -16.98
C ALA A 198 -25.63 5.33 -16.83
N LYS A 199 -24.57 5.61 -16.08
CA LYS A 199 -24.08 6.98 -15.85
C LYS A 199 -22.67 7.12 -16.42
N MET A 200 -22.45 8.24 -17.12
CA MET A 200 -21.12 8.57 -17.62
C MET A 200 -20.25 9.06 -16.48
N LEU A 201 -19.14 8.36 -16.24
CA LEU A 201 -18.16 8.66 -15.21
C LEU A 201 -16.93 9.34 -15.84
N PRO A 202 -16.40 10.41 -15.24
CA PRO A 202 -15.21 11.09 -15.73
C PRO A 202 -13.93 10.31 -15.43
N PRO A 203 -12.80 10.60 -16.14
CA PRO A 203 -11.48 10.13 -15.74
C PRO A 203 -11.17 10.52 -14.30
N GLY A 204 -10.39 9.67 -13.60
CA GLY A 204 -10.07 9.85 -12.18
C GLY A 204 -11.13 9.27 -11.23
N THR A 205 -12.29 8.82 -11.73
CA THR A 205 -13.26 8.08 -10.92
C THR A 205 -12.65 6.79 -10.40
N VAL A 206 -12.82 6.51 -9.12
CA VAL A 206 -12.44 5.22 -8.53
C VAL A 206 -13.64 4.29 -8.56
N LEU A 207 -13.58 3.29 -9.43
CA LEU A 207 -14.56 2.21 -9.50
C LEU A 207 -14.49 1.40 -8.21
N PHE A 208 -15.63 1.07 -7.62
CA PHE A 208 -15.71 0.23 -6.43
C PHE A 208 -16.81 -0.80 -6.63
N THR A 209 -16.48 -2.10 -6.58
CA THR A 209 -17.48 -3.17 -6.69
C THR A 209 -18.30 -3.26 -5.42
N SER A 210 -19.63 -3.12 -5.54
CA SER A 210 -20.57 -3.05 -4.42
C SER A 210 -21.24 -4.39 -4.09
N ARG A 211 -21.09 -5.40 -4.95
CA ARG A 211 -21.63 -6.75 -4.80
C ARG A 211 -20.78 -7.77 -5.55
N ALA A 212 -20.99 -9.07 -5.35
CA ALA A 212 -20.28 -10.16 -6.02
C ALA A 212 -18.75 -10.03 -5.94
N GLY A 213 -18.23 -9.83 -4.72
CA GLY A 213 -16.82 -9.55 -4.47
C GLY A 213 -16.59 -8.07 -4.15
N ILE A 214 -17.24 -7.60 -3.07
CA ILE A 214 -17.15 -6.20 -2.60
C ILE A 214 -15.71 -5.77 -2.42
N GLY A 215 -15.41 -4.54 -2.89
CA GLY A 215 -14.19 -3.84 -2.57
C GLY A 215 -13.05 -4.01 -3.56
N LYS A 216 -13.30 -4.54 -4.76
CA LYS A 216 -12.35 -4.36 -5.86
C LYS A 216 -12.44 -2.95 -6.39
N THR A 217 -11.27 -2.35 -6.66
CA THR A 217 -11.18 -0.97 -7.14
C THR A 217 -10.27 -0.84 -8.34
N ALA A 218 -10.53 0.16 -9.17
CA ALA A 218 -9.63 0.63 -10.23
C ALA A 218 -9.92 2.11 -10.53
N ILE A 219 -8.91 2.84 -11.01
CA ILE A 219 -9.06 4.25 -11.41
C ILE A 219 -9.38 4.31 -12.91
N LEU A 220 -10.45 4.97 -13.29
CA LEU A 220 -10.77 5.23 -14.71
C LEU A 220 -9.75 6.20 -15.32
N THR A 221 -9.13 5.81 -16.44
CA THR A 221 -8.23 6.69 -17.19
C THR A 221 -8.97 7.53 -18.24
N ARG A 222 -10.16 7.13 -18.64
CA ARG A 222 -11.03 7.82 -19.60
C ARG A 222 -12.49 7.67 -19.20
N LYS A 223 -13.38 8.43 -19.86
CA LYS A 223 -14.83 8.35 -19.62
C LYS A 223 -15.34 6.93 -19.87
N GLY A 224 -16.29 6.49 -19.05
CA GLY A 224 -16.91 5.19 -19.19
C GLY A 224 -18.10 5.03 -18.27
N CYS A 225 -18.84 3.94 -18.45
CA CYS A 225 -19.99 3.55 -17.66
C CYS A 225 -19.72 2.26 -16.90
N THR A 226 -20.52 1.96 -15.89
CA THR A 226 -20.45 0.70 -15.14
C THR A 226 -21.81 0.03 -15.10
N ASN A 227 -21.82 -1.27 -14.84
CA ASN A 227 -23.06 -1.96 -14.52
C ASN A 227 -23.52 -1.63 -13.08
N GLN A 228 -24.70 -2.11 -12.68
CA GLN A 228 -25.27 -1.90 -11.34
C GLN A 228 -24.49 -2.56 -10.19
N GLY A 229 -23.45 -3.31 -10.45
CA GLY A 229 -22.57 -3.93 -9.43
C GLY A 229 -21.51 -2.99 -8.88
N PHE A 230 -21.55 -1.70 -9.23
CA PHE A 230 -20.63 -0.70 -8.75
C PHE A 230 -21.32 0.42 -7.95
N GLN A 231 -20.56 0.95 -6.99
CA GLN A 231 -20.78 2.26 -6.38
C GLN A 231 -19.48 3.06 -6.61
N SER A 232 -19.43 3.74 -7.74
CA SER A 232 -18.22 4.45 -8.19
C SER A 232 -18.05 5.75 -7.42
N ILE A 233 -16.83 6.03 -6.99
CA ILE A 233 -16.46 7.22 -6.23
C ILE A 233 -15.92 8.25 -7.22
N VAL A 234 -16.66 9.33 -7.43
CA VAL A 234 -16.27 10.46 -8.29
C VAL A 234 -15.72 11.57 -7.40
N PRO A 235 -14.40 11.77 -7.31
CA PRO A 235 -13.81 12.77 -6.43
C PRO A 235 -14.28 14.19 -6.76
N HIS A 236 -14.65 14.98 -5.75
CA HIS A 236 -14.87 16.40 -5.91
C HIS A 236 -13.53 17.10 -6.15
N ARG A 237 -13.51 17.97 -7.15
CA ARG A 237 -12.30 18.68 -7.53
C ARG A 237 -11.81 19.58 -6.39
N GLY A 238 -10.57 19.37 -5.97
CA GLY A 238 -9.95 20.12 -4.87
C GLY A 238 -10.27 19.60 -3.47
N GLU A 239 -11.07 18.52 -3.35
CA GLU A 239 -11.49 17.93 -2.08
C GLU A 239 -10.88 16.53 -1.88
N LEU A 240 -10.81 15.74 -2.97
CA LEU A 240 -10.33 14.36 -2.92
C LEU A 240 -9.40 14.04 -4.08
N ASP A 241 -8.23 13.46 -3.77
CA ASP A 241 -7.31 12.92 -4.76
C ASP A 241 -7.67 11.47 -5.11
N SER A 242 -7.72 11.14 -6.41
CA SER A 242 -8.09 9.81 -6.91
C SER A 242 -7.15 8.71 -6.43
N TYR A 243 -5.84 8.96 -6.43
CA TYR A 243 -4.89 7.94 -6.01
C TYR A 243 -4.84 7.79 -4.49
N PHE A 244 -5.03 8.88 -3.75
CA PHE A 244 -5.16 8.83 -2.30
C PHE A 244 -6.33 7.93 -1.89
N ILE A 245 -7.54 8.13 -2.42
CA ILE A 245 -8.69 7.26 -2.07
C ILE A 245 -8.51 5.83 -2.60
N PHE A 246 -7.92 5.64 -3.77
CA PHE A 246 -7.56 4.32 -4.28
C PHE A 246 -6.58 3.59 -3.33
N SER A 247 -5.59 4.28 -2.75
CA SER A 247 -4.67 3.70 -1.78
C SER A 247 -5.37 3.20 -0.50
N ARG A 248 -6.61 3.65 -0.24
CA ARG A 248 -7.47 3.27 0.88
C ARG A 248 -8.43 2.11 0.55
N THR A 249 -8.23 1.40 -0.57
CA THR A 249 -9.06 0.26 -1.00
C THR A 249 -9.34 -0.75 0.10
N GLY A 250 -8.35 -1.08 0.93
CA GLY A 250 -8.51 -2.02 2.04
C GLY A 250 -9.50 -1.55 3.11
N GLU A 251 -9.59 -0.24 3.35
CA GLU A 251 -10.53 0.38 4.27
C GLU A 251 -11.95 0.44 3.67
N LEU A 252 -12.05 0.88 2.41
CA LEU A 252 -13.30 0.89 1.65
C LEU A 252 -13.92 -0.51 1.59
N LYS A 253 -13.10 -1.52 1.33
CA LYS A 253 -13.52 -2.93 1.27
C LYS A 253 -14.09 -3.40 2.62
N ARG A 254 -13.35 -3.20 3.72
CA ARG A 254 -13.81 -3.62 5.05
C ARG A 254 -15.11 -2.95 5.44
N TYR A 255 -15.22 -1.65 5.18
CA TYR A 255 -16.46 -0.92 5.43
C TYR A 255 -17.61 -1.48 4.60
N GLY A 256 -17.41 -1.68 3.29
CA GLY A 256 -18.42 -2.23 2.39
C GLY A 256 -18.87 -3.63 2.79
N GLU A 257 -17.93 -4.51 3.17
CA GLU A 257 -18.24 -5.85 3.67
C GLU A 257 -19.04 -5.81 5.00
N LEU A 258 -18.67 -4.89 5.91
CA LEU A 258 -19.34 -4.74 7.20
C LEU A 258 -20.79 -4.28 7.04
N VAL A 259 -21.03 -3.23 6.27
CA VAL A 259 -22.38 -2.65 6.11
C VAL A 259 -23.24 -3.42 5.10
N GLY A 260 -22.62 -4.15 4.17
CA GLY A 260 -23.32 -5.01 3.21
C GLY A 260 -23.82 -6.34 3.81
N ALA A 261 -23.26 -6.80 4.91
CA ALA A 261 -23.56 -8.11 5.52
C ALA A 261 -24.97 -8.24 6.11
N GLY A 262 -25.73 -7.14 6.22
CA GLY A 262 -27.08 -7.13 6.82
C GLY A 262 -28.23 -7.43 5.87
N SER A 263 -27.99 -7.71 4.57
CA SER A 263 -29.02 -7.99 3.58
C SER A 263 -28.98 -9.42 3.07
N THR A 264 -30.12 -9.91 2.54
CA THR A 264 -30.22 -11.24 1.91
C THR A 264 -29.23 -11.42 0.74
N PHE A 265 -28.84 -10.30 0.12
CA PHE A 265 -27.76 -10.21 -0.86
C PHE A 265 -26.72 -9.24 -0.32
N VAL A 266 -25.50 -9.71 -0.14
CA VAL A 266 -24.39 -8.87 0.35
C VAL A 266 -24.09 -7.78 -0.69
N GLU A 267 -24.62 -6.58 -0.45
CA GLU A 267 -24.45 -5.41 -1.32
C GLU A 267 -24.36 -4.14 -0.47
N VAL A 268 -23.44 -3.23 -0.82
CA VAL A 268 -23.36 -1.91 -0.22
C VAL A 268 -23.99 -0.86 -1.16
N SER A 269 -24.91 -0.08 -0.63
CA SER A 269 -25.59 0.99 -1.37
C SER A 269 -24.75 2.27 -1.43
N GLY A 270 -25.04 3.14 -2.41
CA GLY A 270 -24.42 4.46 -2.51
C GLY A 270 -24.65 5.32 -1.26
N LYS A 271 -25.82 5.23 -0.63
CA LYS A 271 -26.12 5.94 0.62
C LYS A 271 -25.23 5.47 1.79
N GLN A 272 -25.00 4.16 1.90
CA GLN A 272 -24.09 3.60 2.90
C GLN A 272 -22.64 4.03 2.64
N MET A 273 -22.19 4.02 1.37
CA MET A 273 -20.86 4.51 1.03
C MET A 273 -20.70 6.00 1.33
N ALA A 274 -21.71 6.81 1.06
CA ALA A 274 -21.64 8.26 1.29
C ALA A 274 -21.47 8.65 2.76
N VAL A 275 -21.99 7.86 3.70
CA VAL A 275 -21.84 8.12 5.15
C VAL A 275 -20.59 7.49 5.77
N MET A 276 -19.77 6.80 4.96
CA MET A 276 -18.50 6.28 5.42
C MET A 276 -17.60 7.42 5.90
N GLU A 277 -17.10 7.30 7.11
CA GLU A 277 -16.18 8.26 7.71
C GLU A 277 -14.74 7.87 7.42
N LEU A 278 -13.97 8.82 6.91
CA LEU A 278 -12.57 8.68 6.56
C LEU A 278 -11.74 9.73 7.28
N MET A 279 -10.59 9.33 7.80
CA MET A 279 -9.58 10.27 8.26
C MET A 279 -8.85 10.84 7.04
N MET A 280 -8.92 12.16 6.88
CA MET A 280 -8.43 12.86 5.70
C MET A 280 -7.33 13.84 6.06
N PRO A 281 -6.25 13.93 5.28
CA PRO A 281 -5.31 15.04 5.36
C PRO A 281 -6.04 16.36 5.10
N PRO A 282 -5.69 17.43 5.80
CA PRO A 282 -6.40 18.72 5.67
C PRO A 282 -6.15 19.43 4.34
N THR A 283 -5.14 19.00 3.57
CA THR A 283 -4.78 19.66 2.32
C THR A 283 -4.73 18.68 1.14
N MET A 284 -5.16 19.14 -0.03
CA MET A 284 -5.01 18.39 -1.29
C MET A 284 -3.54 18.07 -1.61
N ARG A 285 -2.62 18.97 -1.26
CA ARG A 285 -1.19 18.75 -1.46
C ARG A 285 -0.70 17.53 -0.69
N GLU A 286 -1.16 17.34 0.53
CA GLU A 286 -0.82 16.18 1.35
C GLU A 286 -1.44 14.90 0.79
N GLN A 287 -2.73 14.94 0.38
CA GLN A 287 -3.37 13.81 -0.29
C GLN A 287 -2.60 13.40 -1.56
N GLN A 288 -2.24 14.36 -2.42
CA GLN A 288 -1.47 14.12 -3.64
C GLN A 288 -0.07 13.57 -3.35
N THR A 289 0.57 14.04 -2.30
CA THR A 289 1.89 13.53 -1.91
C THR A 289 1.80 12.09 -1.43
N ILE A 290 0.79 11.76 -0.63
CA ILE A 290 0.52 10.38 -0.17
C ILE A 290 0.11 9.49 -1.36
N GLY A 291 -0.81 9.95 -2.19
CA GLY A 291 -1.25 9.25 -3.41
C GLY A 291 -0.10 8.97 -4.36
N GLY A 292 0.72 9.99 -4.65
CA GLY A 292 1.91 9.88 -5.49
C GLY A 292 2.96 8.92 -4.93
N PHE A 293 3.13 8.88 -3.62
CA PHE A 293 3.98 7.91 -2.95
C PHE A 293 3.50 6.46 -3.18
N PHE A 294 2.21 6.18 -2.96
CA PHE A 294 1.65 4.85 -3.24
C PHE A 294 1.69 4.51 -4.73
N GLN A 295 1.51 5.49 -5.62
CA GLN A 295 1.65 5.29 -7.06
C GLN A 295 3.06 4.84 -7.44
N GLN A 296 4.09 5.45 -6.86
CA GLN A 296 5.48 5.03 -7.08
C GLN A 296 5.74 3.62 -6.54
N LEU A 297 5.20 3.27 -5.37
CA LEU A 297 5.28 1.92 -4.83
C LEU A 297 4.62 0.88 -5.74
N ASP A 298 3.42 1.17 -6.22
CA ASP A 298 2.68 0.27 -7.11
C ASP A 298 3.39 0.12 -8.47
N HIS A 299 4.01 1.20 -8.96
CA HIS A 299 4.85 1.15 -10.15
C HIS A 299 6.09 0.25 -9.96
N LEU A 300 6.80 0.40 -8.85
CA LEU A 300 7.92 -0.47 -8.50
C LEU A 300 7.49 -1.94 -8.36
N ILE A 301 6.35 -2.21 -7.72
CA ILE A 301 5.78 -3.56 -7.63
C ILE A 301 5.55 -4.14 -9.03
N THR A 302 4.96 -3.35 -9.92
CA THR A 302 4.66 -3.79 -11.30
C THR A 302 5.93 -4.08 -12.11
N LEU A 303 6.94 -3.22 -12.02
CA LEU A 303 8.23 -3.41 -12.68
C LEU A 303 8.96 -4.67 -12.16
N HIS A 304 8.81 -4.98 -10.89
CA HIS A 304 9.54 -6.04 -10.20
C HIS A 304 8.73 -7.32 -9.97
N GLN A 305 7.52 -7.43 -10.52
CA GLN A 305 6.70 -8.64 -10.41
C GLN A 305 7.41 -9.94 -10.88
N ARG A 306 8.46 -9.81 -11.68
CA ARG A 306 9.32 -10.92 -12.11
C ARG A 306 10.46 -11.23 -11.14
N GLN A 307 10.68 -10.39 -10.12
CA GLN A 307 11.75 -10.56 -9.11
C GLN A 307 11.11 -10.77 -7.74
N THR A 308 10.98 -11.99 -7.33
CA THR A 308 10.20 -12.49 -6.18
C THR A 308 10.47 -11.77 -4.86
N ILE A 309 11.70 -11.30 -4.63
CA ILE A 309 12.13 -10.73 -3.35
C ILE A 309 11.64 -9.28 -3.16
N VAL A 310 11.88 -8.43 -4.14
CA VAL A 310 11.46 -7.01 -4.07
C VAL A 310 9.94 -6.92 -3.94
N TYR A 311 9.21 -7.77 -4.67
CA TYR A 311 7.76 -7.87 -4.57
C TYR A 311 7.29 -8.26 -3.15
N ALA A 312 7.90 -9.27 -2.54
CA ALA A 312 7.53 -9.73 -1.20
C ALA A 312 7.78 -8.65 -0.14
N VAL A 313 8.91 -7.96 -0.19
CA VAL A 313 9.29 -6.89 0.75
C VAL A 313 8.37 -5.68 0.58
N ILE A 314 8.16 -5.19 -0.64
CA ILE A 314 7.28 -4.02 -0.89
C ILE A 314 5.84 -4.34 -0.50
N ARG A 315 5.34 -5.54 -0.80
CA ARG A 315 4.00 -5.99 -0.40
C ARG A 315 3.85 -6.07 1.13
N SER A 316 4.88 -6.52 1.83
CA SER A 316 4.90 -6.56 3.31
C SER A 316 4.88 -5.17 3.91
N ILE A 317 5.66 -4.23 3.38
CA ILE A 317 5.67 -2.83 3.84
C ILE A 317 4.32 -2.16 3.57
N ARG A 318 3.74 -2.35 2.39
CA ARG A 318 2.40 -1.84 2.11
C ARG A 318 1.36 -2.34 3.13
N LYS A 319 1.43 -3.62 3.51
CA LYS A 319 0.57 -4.19 4.56
C LYS A 319 0.81 -3.54 5.92
N VAL A 320 2.06 -3.32 6.31
CA VAL A 320 2.43 -2.70 7.59
C VAL A 320 1.93 -1.25 7.65
N ILE A 321 2.22 -0.45 6.62
CA ILE A 321 1.77 0.95 6.53
C ILE A 321 0.24 1.04 6.58
N LEU A 322 -0.46 0.15 5.88
CA LEU A 322 -1.92 0.10 5.89
C LEU A 322 -2.48 -0.41 7.22
N ALA A 323 -1.81 -1.34 7.91
CA ALA A 323 -2.23 -1.87 9.20
C ALA A 323 -1.98 -0.87 10.34
N GLU A 324 -0.85 -0.18 10.37
CA GLU A 324 -0.55 0.84 11.38
C GLU A 324 -1.51 2.03 11.32
N ARG A 325 -1.98 2.40 10.12
CA ARG A 325 -3.05 3.39 9.97
C ARG A 325 -4.37 2.97 10.63
N GLN A 326 -4.58 1.69 10.93
CA GLN A 326 -5.76 1.20 11.67
C GLN A 326 -5.68 1.43 13.18
N TYR A 327 -4.47 1.48 13.74
CA TYR A 327 -4.28 1.73 15.18
C TYR A 327 -4.45 3.21 15.56
N PHE A 328 -4.42 4.12 14.59
CA PHE A 328 -4.61 5.55 14.80
C PHE A 328 -6.03 6.07 14.54
N ALA A 329 -6.98 5.21 14.17
CA ALA A 329 -8.38 5.56 14.26
C ALA A 329 -8.75 5.65 15.76
N PRO A 330 -9.28 6.77 16.27
CA PRO A 330 -9.74 6.84 17.65
C PRO A 330 -10.77 5.72 17.87
N PRO A 331 -10.79 5.10 19.07
CA PRO A 331 -11.76 4.05 19.37
C PRO A 331 -13.15 4.61 19.09
N MET A 332 -13.95 3.89 18.32
CA MET A 332 -15.35 4.25 18.09
C MET A 332 -16.03 4.36 19.47
N VAL A 333 -16.31 5.56 19.90
CA VAL A 333 -17.13 5.81 21.08
C VAL A 333 -18.52 5.27 20.77
N ARG A 334 -18.81 4.06 21.25
CA ARG A 334 -20.19 3.55 21.28
C ARG A 334 -20.98 4.53 22.17
N LYS A 335 -21.77 5.40 21.58
CA LYS A 335 -22.87 6.00 22.29
C LYS A 335 -23.85 4.88 22.62
N SER A 336 -23.92 4.54 23.88
CA SER A 336 -24.99 3.69 24.42
C SER A 336 -26.34 4.36 24.17
N PRO A 337 -27.41 3.55 24.01
CA PRO A 337 -28.75 4.03 23.64
C PRO A 337 -29.35 4.97 24.67
#